data_a31f6f531607cdb504e03e51c147886b
#
_entry.id   a31f6f531607cdb504e03e51c147886b
#
_cell.length_a   1.000
_cell.length_b   1.000
_cell.length_c   1.000
_cell.angle_alpha   90.00
_cell.angle_beta   90.00
_cell.angle_gamma   90.00
#
_symmetry.space_group_name_H-M   'P 1'
#
loop_
_entity.id
_entity.type
_entity.pdbx_description
1 polymer ?
#
loop_
_entity_poly.entity_id
_entity_poly.type
_entity_poly.pdbx_seq_one_letter_code
_entity_poly.pdbx_strand_id
1 'polypeptide(L)'
;MKKILILILLIFLLSGCGVSKEKEEYLNYIDELKNIKESSKSYPFNIEVKYDRITKKEIRYQVIIDEVKEDITDITMIAYHNIKTDDIYPSMGIFDEKESLLKNKKPSGLILVGYIPYKGDLDDLSITMKVLVKYNKNNKEYKIHYVTKK
;
A
#
# COMPACT_ATOMS: atom_id res chain seq x y z
N MET A 1 1.12 52.14 -6.71
CA MET A 1 0.10 51.18 -6.29
C MET A 1 -0.10 50.00 -7.29
N LYS A 2 -0.31 50.25 -8.59
CA LYS A 2 -0.47 49.15 -9.60
C LYS A 2 0.71 48.14 -9.67
N LYS A 3 1.97 48.63 -9.56
CA LYS A 3 3.16 47.75 -9.61
C LYS A 3 3.30 46.82 -8.39
N ILE A 4 2.88 47.27 -7.21
CA ILE A 4 2.88 46.47 -5.97
C ILE A 4 1.79 45.39 -6.03
N LEU A 5 0.63 45.71 -6.60
CA LEU A 5 -0.47 44.75 -6.77
C LEU A 5 -0.08 43.60 -7.71
N ILE A 6 0.67 43.92 -8.79
CA ILE A 6 1.18 42.88 -9.73
C ILE A 6 2.23 41.99 -9.06
N LEU A 7 3.08 42.56 -8.21
CA LEU A 7 4.08 41.78 -7.48
C LEU A 7 3.44 40.81 -6.48
N ILE A 8 2.39 41.26 -5.76
CA ILE A 8 1.63 40.39 -4.82
C ILE A 8 0.90 39.29 -5.59
N LEU A 9 0.31 39.58 -6.76
CA LEU A 9 -0.36 38.58 -7.59
C LEU A 9 0.64 37.51 -8.12
N LEU A 10 1.86 37.94 -8.46
CA LEU A 10 2.90 37.00 -8.90
C LEU A 10 3.37 36.05 -7.77
N ILE A 11 3.41 36.51 -6.52
CA ILE A 11 3.76 35.68 -5.36
C ILE A 11 2.68 34.61 -5.10
N PHE A 12 1.40 34.91 -5.32
CA PHE A 12 0.31 33.93 -5.21
C PHE A 12 0.33 32.87 -6.32
N LEU A 13 0.91 33.17 -7.50
CA LEU A 13 1.06 32.21 -8.59
C LEU A 13 2.27 31.26 -8.37
N LEU A 14 3.20 31.59 -7.47
CA LEU A 14 4.33 30.78 -7.09
C LEU A 14 4.05 29.83 -5.90
N SER A 15 2.89 29.96 -5.25
CA SER A 15 2.40 28.92 -4.32
C SER A 15 1.95 27.70 -5.11
N GLY A 16 2.93 27.12 -5.79
CA GLY A 16 2.76 25.98 -6.68
C GLY A 16 2.13 24.80 -5.97
N CYS A 17 1.31 24.08 -6.68
CA CYS A 17 0.79 22.76 -6.38
C CYS A 17 1.95 21.79 -6.01
N GLY A 18 2.46 21.88 -4.79
CA GLY A 18 3.35 20.88 -4.25
C GLY A 18 2.59 19.56 -4.17
N VAL A 19 3.20 18.49 -4.65
CA VAL A 19 2.69 17.13 -4.42
C VAL A 19 2.58 16.96 -2.90
N SER A 20 1.44 16.49 -2.37
CA SER A 20 1.31 16.28 -0.94
C SER A 20 2.33 15.25 -0.46
N LYS A 21 2.76 15.37 0.79
CA LYS A 21 3.75 14.46 1.38
C LYS A 21 3.30 12.99 1.31
N GLU A 22 2.00 12.75 1.52
CA GLU A 22 1.39 11.43 1.45
C GLU A 22 1.46 10.86 0.02
N LYS A 23 1.22 11.70 -0.98
CA LYS A 23 1.30 11.30 -2.39
C LYS A 23 2.75 10.99 -2.79
N GLU A 24 3.71 11.75 -2.30
CA GLU A 24 5.13 11.48 -2.52
C GLU A 24 5.54 10.16 -1.86
N GLU A 25 5.14 9.93 -0.61
CA GLU A 25 5.38 8.66 0.10
C GLU A 25 4.77 7.47 -0.65
N TYR A 26 3.53 7.58 -1.11
CA TYR A 26 2.85 6.57 -1.91
C TYR A 26 3.64 6.23 -3.19
N LEU A 27 4.03 7.23 -3.96
CA LEU A 27 4.78 7.02 -5.22
C LEU A 27 6.15 6.37 -4.97
N ASN A 28 6.84 6.77 -3.90
CA ASN A 28 8.12 6.19 -3.51
C ASN A 28 7.97 4.70 -3.16
N TYR A 29 6.90 4.31 -2.46
CA TYR A 29 6.64 2.90 -2.15
C TYR A 29 6.28 2.08 -3.38
N ILE A 30 5.50 2.62 -4.31
CA ILE A 30 5.21 1.95 -5.59
C ILE A 30 6.51 1.73 -6.39
N ASP A 31 7.38 2.72 -6.45
CA ASP A 31 8.67 2.60 -7.14
C ASP A 31 9.60 1.59 -6.46
N GLU A 32 9.62 1.56 -5.14
CA GLU A 32 10.34 0.54 -4.37
C GLU A 32 9.83 -0.86 -4.70
N LEU A 33 8.49 -1.07 -4.65
CA LEU A 33 7.86 -2.35 -4.93
C LEU A 33 8.09 -2.85 -6.35
N LYS A 34 8.13 -1.99 -7.35
CA LYS A 34 8.49 -2.39 -8.73
C LYS A 34 9.85 -3.11 -8.79
N ASN A 35 10.80 -2.65 -8.00
CA ASN A 35 12.19 -3.10 -8.02
C ASN A 35 12.48 -4.28 -7.10
N ILE A 36 11.65 -4.55 -6.09
CA ILE A 36 11.83 -5.68 -5.17
C ILE A 36 11.64 -7.01 -5.90
N LYS A 37 12.53 -7.97 -5.63
CA LYS A 37 12.52 -9.31 -6.24
C LYS A 37 12.21 -10.42 -5.24
N GLU A 38 12.52 -10.21 -3.97
CA GLU A 38 12.45 -11.22 -2.92
C GLU A 38 11.74 -10.70 -1.68
N SER A 39 11.16 -11.63 -0.95
CA SER A 39 10.55 -11.34 0.35
C SER A 39 11.60 -11.12 1.44
N SER A 40 11.23 -10.37 2.46
CA SER A 40 12.01 -10.29 3.70
C SER A 40 12.11 -11.67 4.37
N LYS A 41 13.17 -11.92 5.13
CA LYS A 41 13.45 -13.24 5.72
C LYS A 41 12.48 -13.65 6.84
N SER A 42 11.88 -12.70 7.52
CA SER A 42 10.98 -12.96 8.65
C SER A 42 9.94 -11.86 8.82
N TYR A 43 8.80 -12.22 9.39
CA TYR A 43 7.67 -11.34 9.68
C TYR A 43 7.20 -11.54 11.12
N PRO A 44 6.79 -10.47 11.83
CA PRO A 44 6.18 -10.58 13.17
C PRO A 44 4.69 -10.97 13.13
N PHE A 45 4.16 -11.32 11.96
CA PHE A 45 2.77 -11.68 11.69
C PHE A 45 2.71 -12.71 10.57
N ASN A 46 1.57 -13.34 10.37
CA ASN A 46 1.28 -14.07 9.15
C ASN A 46 0.85 -13.08 8.05
N ILE A 47 1.24 -13.36 6.80
CA ILE A 47 0.83 -12.58 5.62
C ILE A 47 0.44 -13.54 4.49
N GLU A 48 -0.75 -13.33 3.92
CA GLU A 48 -1.24 -14.11 2.78
C GLU A 48 -1.97 -13.22 1.76
N VAL A 49 -2.07 -13.71 0.53
CA VAL A 49 -2.86 -13.08 -0.53
C VAL A 49 -3.91 -14.06 -1.03
N LYS A 50 -5.17 -13.65 -0.98
CA LYS A 50 -6.31 -14.40 -1.52
C LYS A 50 -6.86 -13.73 -2.76
N TYR A 51 -7.39 -14.53 -3.68
CA TYR A 51 -8.01 -14.05 -4.91
C TYR A 51 -9.39 -14.66 -5.06
N ASP A 52 -10.37 -13.86 -5.41
CA ASP A 52 -11.72 -14.31 -5.72
C ASP A 52 -12.31 -13.53 -6.90
N ARG A 53 -13.18 -14.21 -7.66
CA ARG A 53 -13.85 -13.61 -8.81
C ARG A 53 -15.08 -12.83 -8.36
N ILE A 54 -15.14 -11.56 -8.77
CA ILE A 54 -16.28 -10.68 -8.48
C ILE A 54 -17.22 -10.62 -9.69
N THR A 55 -16.67 -10.46 -10.87
CA THR A 55 -17.43 -10.44 -12.14
C THR A 55 -16.70 -11.24 -13.21
N LYS A 56 -17.33 -11.40 -14.40
CA LYS A 56 -16.66 -12.02 -15.57
C LYS A 56 -15.41 -11.28 -16.04
N LYS A 57 -15.20 -10.02 -15.59
CA LYS A 57 -14.12 -9.15 -16.07
C LYS A 57 -13.20 -8.68 -14.96
N GLU A 58 -13.47 -9.07 -13.70
CA GLU A 58 -12.78 -8.53 -12.56
C GLU A 58 -12.58 -9.58 -11.46
N ILE A 59 -11.41 -9.60 -10.88
CA ILE A 59 -11.08 -10.34 -9.67
C ILE A 59 -10.74 -9.37 -8.54
N ARG A 60 -11.03 -9.76 -7.32
CA ARG A 60 -10.60 -9.10 -6.09
C ARG A 60 -9.40 -9.85 -5.55
N TYR A 61 -8.43 -9.12 -5.02
CA TYR A 61 -7.42 -9.68 -4.15
C TYR A 61 -7.50 -9.07 -2.76
N GLN A 62 -7.11 -9.85 -1.78
CA GLN A 62 -7.06 -9.46 -0.38
C GLN A 62 -5.67 -9.79 0.15
N VAL A 63 -4.95 -8.78 0.62
CA VAL A 63 -3.73 -8.96 1.41
C VAL A 63 -4.14 -8.96 2.87
N ILE A 64 -3.91 -10.07 3.55
CA ILE A 64 -4.31 -10.29 4.94
C ILE A 64 -3.05 -10.37 5.78
N ILE A 65 -2.98 -9.58 6.84
CA ILE A 65 -2.00 -9.74 7.91
C ILE A 65 -2.73 -10.07 9.20
N ASP A 66 -2.34 -11.15 9.86
CA ASP A 66 -2.94 -11.64 11.09
C ASP A 66 -1.92 -12.39 11.98
N GLU A 67 -2.38 -13.09 12.99
CA GLU A 67 -1.54 -13.90 13.89
C GLU A 67 -0.30 -13.15 14.40
N VAL A 68 -0.50 -11.92 14.88
CA VAL A 68 0.57 -11.05 15.31
C VAL A 68 1.30 -11.65 16.53
N LYS A 69 2.61 -11.85 16.40
CA LYS A 69 3.47 -12.45 17.44
C LYS A 69 3.82 -11.48 18.56
N GLU A 70 3.75 -10.20 18.29
CA GLU A 70 4.09 -9.09 19.18
C GLU A 70 3.34 -7.82 18.75
N ASP A 71 3.22 -6.85 19.67
CA ASP A 71 2.53 -5.59 19.38
C ASP A 71 3.26 -4.80 18.30
N ILE A 72 2.52 -4.39 17.27
CA ILE A 72 2.98 -3.51 16.19
C ILE A 72 2.00 -2.34 16.03
N THR A 73 2.53 -1.14 15.83
CA THR A 73 1.76 0.10 15.72
C THR A 73 2.14 0.88 14.47
N ASP A 74 1.39 1.92 14.17
CA ASP A 74 1.63 2.83 13.04
C ASP A 74 1.81 2.10 11.70
N ILE A 75 0.93 1.12 11.46
CA ILE A 75 1.03 0.25 10.30
C ILE A 75 0.67 1.02 9.04
N THR A 76 1.58 0.96 8.07
CA THR A 76 1.36 1.37 6.68
C THR A 76 1.49 0.13 5.80
N MET A 77 0.53 -0.09 4.92
CA MET A 77 0.54 -1.21 3.98
C MET A 77 0.20 -0.74 2.57
N ILE A 78 0.89 -1.27 1.57
CA ILE A 78 0.62 -1.02 0.16
C ILE A 78 0.88 -2.28 -0.65
N ALA A 79 0.02 -2.57 -1.63
CA ALA A 79 0.15 -3.71 -2.52
C ALA A 79 0.34 -3.26 -3.97
N TYR A 80 1.22 -3.93 -4.69
CA TYR A 80 1.52 -3.72 -6.10
C TYR A 80 1.47 -5.06 -6.84
N HIS A 81 1.00 -5.06 -8.08
CA HIS A 81 1.01 -6.26 -8.94
C HIS A 81 1.48 -5.92 -10.37
N ASN A 82 1.94 -6.95 -11.09
CA ASN A 82 2.49 -6.80 -12.45
C ASN A 82 1.42 -6.75 -13.57
N ILE A 83 0.15 -6.93 -13.26
CA ILE A 83 -0.93 -6.80 -14.25
C ILE A 83 -1.14 -5.30 -14.53
N LYS A 84 -1.17 -4.94 -15.82
CA LYS A 84 -1.42 -3.56 -16.24
C LYS A 84 -2.81 -3.10 -15.81
N THR A 85 -2.88 -2.00 -15.11
CA THR A 85 -4.12 -1.34 -14.68
C THR A 85 -3.92 0.18 -14.71
N ASP A 86 -5.02 0.90 -14.91
CA ASP A 86 -5.08 2.35 -14.74
C ASP A 86 -5.58 2.71 -13.31
N ASP A 87 -5.97 1.71 -12.53
CA ASP A 87 -6.42 1.88 -11.16
C ASP A 87 -5.27 2.19 -10.21
N ILE A 88 -5.59 2.90 -9.13
CA ILE A 88 -4.65 3.18 -8.05
C ILE A 88 -4.45 1.91 -7.22
N TYR A 89 -3.20 1.58 -6.92
CA TYR A 89 -2.88 0.47 -6.02
C TYR A 89 -3.37 0.78 -4.60
N PRO A 90 -4.02 -0.17 -3.93
CA PRO A 90 -4.57 0.05 -2.61
C PRO A 90 -3.46 0.26 -1.57
N SER A 91 -3.72 1.14 -0.63
CA SER A 91 -2.85 1.43 0.50
C SER A 91 -3.67 1.64 1.77
N MET A 92 -3.02 1.52 2.91
CA MET A 92 -3.53 1.77 4.25
C MET A 92 -2.47 2.53 5.04
N GLY A 93 -2.86 3.51 5.84
CA GLY A 93 -1.96 4.29 6.70
C GLY A 93 -1.07 5.29 5.95
N ILE A 94 -1.37 5.62 4.68
CA ILE A 94 -0.71 6.67 3.90
C ILE A 94 -1.62 7.91 3.79
N PHE A 95 -2.85 7.70 3.34
CA PHE A 95 -3.86 8.76 3.15
C PHE A 95 -4.93 8.77 4.24
N ASP A 96 -4.89 7.79 5.12
CA ASP A 96 -5.81 7.53 6.23
C ASP A 96 -5.03 7.33 7.54
N GLU A 97 -5.74 7.12 8.62
CA GLU A 97 -5.12 6.85 9.93
C GLU A 97 -4.37 5.51 9.91
N LYS A 98 -3.23 5.49 10.60
CA LYS A 98 -2.43 4.28 10.75
C LYS A 98 -3.06 3.36 11.78
N GLU A 99 -3.11 2.09 11.45
CA GLU A 99 -3.66 1.05 12.30
C GLU A 99 -2.61 0.44 13.23
N SER A 100 -3.07 -0.34 14.19
CA SER A 100 -2.23 -1.09 15.12
C SER A 100 -2.77 -2.49 15.30
N LEU A 101 -1.88 -3.47 15.38
CA LEU A 101 -2.19 -4.85 15.73
C LEU A 101 -1.50 -5.19 17.06
N LEU A 102 -2.31 -5.45 18.06
CA LEU A 102 -1.84 -5.79 19.39
C LEU A 102 -2.06 -7.28 19.64
N LYS A 103 -1.01 -7.96 20.10
CA LYS A 103 -1.06 -9.39 20.39
C LYS A 103 -2.20 -9.66 21.37
N ASN A 104 -3.03 -10.67 21.05
CA ASN A 104 -4.19 -11.09 21.86
C ASN A 104 -5.29 -10.03 22.02
N LYS A 105 -5.33 -8.99 21.20
CA LYS A 105 -6.40 -7.98 21.15
C LYS A 105 -7.09 -7.97 19.80
N LYS A 106 -8.30 -7.41 19.75
CA LYS A 106 -9.00 -7.16 18.49
C LYS A 106 -8.77 -5.70 18.03
N PRO A 107 -8.67 -5.44 16.71
CA PRO A 107 -8.76 -6.44 15.64
C PRO A 107 -7.54 -7.39 15.66
N SER A 108 -7.76 -8.67 15.31
CA SER A 108 -6.70 -9.69 15.26
C SER A 108 -5.96 -9.73 13.90
N GLY A 109 -6.35 -8.89 12.96
CA GLY A 109 -5.73 -8.77 11.64
C GLY A 109 -6.23 -7.56 10.88
N LEU A 110 -5.56 -7.24 9.78
CA LEU A 110 -5.90 -6.19 8.82
C LEU A 110 -6.02 -6.79 7.42
N ILE A 111 -6.90 -6.22 6.61
CA ILE A 111 -7.14 -6.65 5.24
C ILE A 111 -7.04 -5.45 4.32
N LEU A 112 -6.12 -5.51 3.35
CA LEU A 112 -6.04 -4.56 2.26
C LEU A 112 -6.69 -5.18 1.02
N VAL A 113 -7.66 -4.50 0.42
CA VAL A 113 -8.45 -4.99 -0.71
C VAL A 113 -8.10 -4.22 -1.97
N GLY A 114 -7.90 -4.93 -3.07
CA GLY A 114 -7.75 -4.34 -4.40
C GLY A 114 -8.45 -5.16 -5.48
N TYR A 115 -8.53 -4.60 -6.68
CA TYR A 115 -9.23 -5.17 -7.81
C TYR A 115 -8.32 -5.21 -9.03
N ILE A 116 -8.52 -6.21 -9.88
CA ILE A 116 -7.72 -6.41 -11.09
C ILE A 116 -8.66 -6.71 -12.25
N PRO A 117 -8.57 -5.98 -13.38
CA PRO A 117 -9.28 -6.34 -14.59
C PRO A 117 -8.71 -7.65 -15.15
N TYR A 118 -9.51 -8.73 -15.12
CA TYR A 118 -9.10 -10.05 -15.60
C TYR A 118 -10.30 -10.85 -16.11
N LYS A 119 -10.19 -11.40 -17.33
CA LYS A 119 -11.27 -12.15 -18.00
C LYS A 119 -11.04 -13.67 -18.06
N GLY A 120 -9.81 -14.14 -17.81
CA GLY A 120 -9.47 -15.58 -17.81
C GLY A 120 -9.99 -16.32 -16.59
N ASP A 121 -9.82 -17.61 -16.54
CA ASP A 121 -10.15 -18.41 -15.36
C ASP A 121 -9.18 -18.10 -14.21
N LEU A 122 -9.68 -18.19 -12.97
CA LEU A 122 -8.89 -17.85 -11.80
C LEU A 122 -7.69 -18.81 -11.60
N ASP A 123 -7.85 -20.04 -12.09
CA ASP A 123 -6.78 -21.04 -12.04
C ASP A 123 -5.63 -20.74 -13.02
N ASP A 124 -5.93 -20.04 -14.11
CA ASP A 124 -4.96 -19.61 -15.12
C ASP A 124 -4.34 -18.23 -14.79
N LEU A 125 -4.71 -17.62 -13.66
CA LEU A 125 -4.18 -16.33 -13.27
C LEU A 125 -2.68 -16.41 -12.99
N SER A 126 -1.89 -15.73 -13.82
CA SER A 126 -0.46 -15.53 -13.58
C SER A 126 -0.18 -14.12 -13.10
N ILE A 127 0.11 -13.98 -11.84
CA ILE A 127 0.32 -12.68 -11.18
C ILE A 127 1.49 -12.74 -10.21
N THR A 128 2.28 -11.67 -10.19
CA THR A 128 3.24 -11.41 -9.12
C THR A 128 2.69 -10.28 -8.26
N MET A 129 2.37 -10.59 -7.02
CA MET A 129 1.95 -9.64 -6.01
C MET A 129 3.13 -9.28 -5.10
N LYS A 130 3.31 -7.99 -4.85
CA LYS A 130 4.34 -7.45 -3.97
C LYS A 130 3.68 -6.55 -2.95
N VAL A 131 4.03 -6.74 -1.69
CA VAL A 131 3.45 -5.97 -0.56
C VAL A 131 4.59 -5.37 0.25
N LEU A 132 4.44 -4.10 0.59
CA LEU A 132 5.28 -3.42 1.56
C LEU A 132 4.44 -3.20 2.81
N VAL A 133 4.99 -3.57 3.97
CA VAL A 133 4.41 -3.25 5.28
C VAL A 133 5.47 -2.52 6.10
N LYS A 134 5.13 -1.31 6.53
CA LYS A 134 5.93 -0.49 7.44
C LYS A 134 5.20 -0.41 8.77
N TYR A 135 5.91 -0.54 9.87
CA TYR A 135 5.32 -0.54 11.21
C TYR A 135 6.33 -0.13 12.26
N ASN A 136 5.84 0.30 13.42
CA ASN A 136 6.64 0.54 14.60
C ASN A 136 6.53 -0.64 15.57
N LYS A 137 7.67 -0.96 16.20
CA LYS A 137 7.80 -1.94 17.27
C LYS A 137 8.87 -1.47 18.25
N ASN A 138 8.57 -1.43 19.54
CA ASN A 138 9.49 -0.96 20.58
C ASN A 138 10.14 0.40 20.23
N ASN A 139 9.33 1.35 19.74
CA ASN A 139 9.74 2.69 19.30
C ASN A 139 10.77 2.70 18.16
N LYS A 140 10.85 1.62 17.37
CA LYS A 140 11.66 1.52 16.16
C LYS A 140 10.79 1.22 14.96
N GLU A 141 11.10 1.89 13.87
CA GLU A 141 10.44 1.63 12.58
C GLU A 141 11.08 0.43 11.88
N TYR A 142 10.23 -0.41 11.33
CA TYR A 142 10.58 -1.57 10.51
C TYR A 142 9.86 -1.51 9.19
N LYS A 143 10.49 -2.04 8.15
CA LYS A 143 9.92 -2.19 6.83
C LYS A 143 10.19 -3.60 6.34
N ILE A 144 9.15 -4.26 5.84
CA ILE A 144 9.25 -5.58 5.26
C ILE A 144 8.61 -5.61 3.87
N HIS A 145 9.07 -6.55 3.06
CA HIS A 145 8.55 -6.83 1.72
C HIS A 145 8.08 -8.27 1.66
N TYR A 146 6.94 -8.48 1.03
CA TYR A 146 6.40 -9.80 0.74
C TYR A 146 6.16 -9.93 -0.74
N VAL A 147 6.68 -10.98 -1.37
CA VAL A 147 6.54 -11.26 -2.79
C VAL A 147 5.95 -12.64 -2.95
N THR A 148 4.83 -12.76 -3.65
CA THR A 148 4.20 -14.03 -3.97
C THR A 148 3.82 -14.09 -5.44
N LYS A 149 3.78 -15.30 -5.99
CA LYS A 149 3.38 -15.58 -7.37
C LYS A 149 2.26 -16.60 -7.35
N LYS A 150 1.27 -16.36 -8.19
CA LYS A 150 0.21 -17.30 -8.52
C LYS A 150 0.29 -17.64 -9.99
#